data_ba92e07134b005454ec30520cd89a30b
#
_entry.id   ba92e07134b005454ec30520cd89a30b
#
_cell.length_a   1.000
_cell.length_b   1.000
_cell.length_c   1.000
_cell.angle_alpha   90.00
_cell.angle_beta   90.00
_cell.angle_gamma   90.00
#
_symmetry.space_group_name_H-M   'P 1'
#
loop_
_entity.id
_entity.type
_entity.pdbx_description
1 polymer ?
#
loop_
_entity_poly.entity_id
_entity_poly.type
_entity_poly.pdbx_seq_one_letter_code
_entity_poly.pdbx_strand_id
1 'polypeptide(L)'
;MGMVPHRPTSLLQCLADAAPAFGDPGRRLVRTIAQDYPRALLEEPAHLLRRSAASPQLLDDLAAEAGFRDFAEVRQRARIMVDRQLRTPGARFSARLARRPASESLVDRIIERETSNVASTLRSLANNGSLALAAEMLVAGRRRYIVGERKSYAYAHLLGADLQSFLPAVTVLDGLVNRPMDVLVDATQRDVAVCFSVRRYSRGSVAAAKALRRAGMPVIGVTDDASSPFAELVELPLVAEIGSESLVDSPTAITSVLHALATLAAVRARSARQRLTAREELARDLGVYSEGTSPRALALLETAAQGAEQRTGAT
;
A
#
# COMPACT_ATOMS: atom_id res chain seq x y z
N MET A 1 -23.82 32.40 24.93
CA MET A 1 -22.61 32.95 24.27
C MET A 1 -21.95 31.76 23.52
N GLY A 2 -22.34 31.65 22.24
CA GLY A 2 -21.99 30.45 21.42
C GLY A 2 -20.53 30.53 20.99
N MET A 3 -19.80 29.47 21.29
CA MET A 3 -18.44 29.25 20.84
C MET A 3 -18.46 28.96 19.31
N VAL A 4 -18.04 29.92 18.50
CA VAL A 4 -17.85 29.76 17.07
C VAL A 4 -16.71 28.75 16.88
N PRO A 5 -16.90 27.64 16.14
CA PRO A 5 -15.81 26.71 15.89
C PRO A 5 -14.71 27.41 15.08
N HIS A 6 -13.53 27.53 15.66
CA HIS A 6 -12.32 27.99 14.96
C HIS A 6 -12.11 27.11 13.72
N ARG A 7 -12.33 27.66 12.54
CA ARG A 7 -11.83 27.06 11.30
C ARG A 7 -10.30 26.96 11.41
N PRO A 8 -9.69 25.82 11.15
CA PRO A 8 -8.23 25.71 11.17
C PRO A 8 -7.65 26.74 10.18
N THR A 9 -6.89 27.68 10.69
CA THR A 9 -6.24 28.73 9.91
C THR A 9 -5.29 28.10 8.90
N SER A 10 -5.38 28.44 7.61
CA SER A 10 -4.50 27.88 6.59
C SER A 10 -3.06 28.37 6.81
N LEU A 11 -2.07 27.58 6.40
CA LEU A 11 -0.65 27.94 6.47
C LEU A 11 -0.37 29.31 5.82
N LEU A 12 -0.99 29.55 4.65
CA LEU A 12 -0.87 30.86 3.97
C LEU A 12 -1.49 31.99 4.78
N GLN A 13 -2.60 31.74 5.47
CA GLN A 13 -3.25 32.73 6.30
C GLN A 13 -2.38 33.11 7.50
N CYS A 14 -1.76 32.14 8.17
CA CYS A 14 -0.83 32.39 9.27
C CYS A 14 0.32 33.31 8.83
N LEU A 15 0.92 33.04 7.67
CA LEU A 15 1.98 33.88 7.11
C LEU A 15 1.46 35.27 6.71
N ALA A 16 0.23 35.36 6.18
CA ALA A 16 -0.38 36.63 5.80
C ALA A 16 -0.70 37.50 7.02
N ASP A 17 -1.14 36.91 8.10
CA ASP A 17 -1.45 37.59 9.36
C ASP A 17 -0.18 38.12 10.05
N ALA A 18 0.96 37.43 9.90
CA ALA A 18 2.27 37.86 10.43
C ALA A 18 2.95 38.90 9.57
N ALA A 19 2.69 39.00 8.28
CA ALA A 19 3.38 39.87 7.32
C ALA A 19 3.38 41.37 7.69
N PRO A 20 2.30 41.94 8.27
CA PRO A 20 2.29 43.37 8.65
C PRO A 20 3.39 43.77 9.63
N ALA A 21 3.85 42.90 10.52
CA ALA A 21 4.92 43.14 11.49
C ALA A 21 6.26 43.52 10.81
N PHE A 22 6.46 43.12 9.55
CA PHE A 22 7.68 43.35 8.77
C PHE A 22 7.50 44.37 7.65
N GLY A 23 6.45 45.18 7.69
CA GLY A 23 6.18 46.24 6.73
C GLY A 23 6.11 45.77 5.27
N ASP A 24 6.63 46.56 4.32
CA ASP A 24 6.57 46.25 2.90
C ASP A 24 7.39 45.00 2.48
N PRO A 25 8.56 44.71 3.05
CA PRO A 25 9.29 43.48 2.76
C PRO A 25 8.49 42.24 3.10
N GLY A 26 7.84 42.18 4.28
CA GLY A 26 6.99 41.06 4.70
C GLY A 26 5.79 40.89 3.78
N ARG A 27 5.09 41.96 3.45
CA ARG A 27 3.97 41.94 2.51
C ARG A 27 4.34 41.46 1.11
N ARG A 28 5.53 41.90 0.60
CA ARG A 28 6.03 41.43 -0.71
C ARG A 28 6.34 39.93 -0.68
N LEU A 29 7.01 39.45 0.36
CA LEU A 29 7.35 38.06 0.53
C LEU A 29 6.09 37.19 0.53
N VAL A 30 5.09 37.50 1.35
CA VAL A 30 3.83 36.75 1.42
C VAL A 30 3.05 36.83 0.12
N ARG A 31 3.03 37.97 -0.56
CA ARG A 31 2.42 38.09 -1.89
C ARG A 31 3.09 37.19 -2.92
N THR A 32 4.41 37.11 -2.91
CA THR A 32 5.17 36.20 -3.78
C THR A 32 4.86 34.74 -3.48
N ILE A 33 4.73 34.38 -2.21
CA ILE A 33 4.28 33.05 -1.80
C ILE A 33 2.85 32.77 -2.30
N ALA A 34 1.94 33.71 -2.11
CA ALA A 34 0.53 33.56 -2.47
C ALA A 34 0.29 33.37 -3.97
N GLN A 35 1.11 34.02 -4.82
CA GLN A 35 0.99 33.91 -6.29
C GLN A 35 1.18 32.48 -6.83
N ASP A 36 1.98 31.68 -6.13
CA ASP A 36 2.30 30.31 -6.57
C ASP A 36 2.20 29.32 -5.38
N TYR A 37 1.26 29.58 -4.49
CA TYR A 37 1.01 28.73 -3.33
C TYR A 37 0.36 27.40 -3.72
N PRO A 38 0.79 26.26 -3.16
CA PRO A 38 1.85 26.07 -2.15
C PRO A 38 3.25 25.85 -2.75
N ARG A 39 3.39 25.90 -4.06
CA ARG A 39 4.63 25.58 -4.80
C ARG A 39 5.80 26.47 -4.37
N ALA A 40 5.56 27.75 -4.17
CA ALA A 40 6.57 28.69 -3.74
C ALA A 40 7.27 28.28 -2.41
N LEU A 41 6.57 27.58 -1.51
CA LEU A 41 7.13 27.04 -0.27
C LEU A 41 7.93 25.74 -0.47
N LEU A 42 7.79 25.08 -1.63
CA LEU A 42 8.48 23.82 -1.96
C LEU A 42 9.79 24.06 -2.72
N GLU A 43 9.94 25.23 -3.34
CA GLU A 43 11.14 25.63 -4.06
C GLU A 43 12.33 25.84 -3.12
N GLU A 44 13.55 25.92 -3.70
CA GLU A 44 14.74 26.31 -2.94
C GLU A 44 14.56 27.73 -2.36
N PRO A 45 14.86 27.96 -1.06
CA PRO A 45 14.68 29.26 -0.44
C PRO A 45 15.34 30.41 -1.20
N ALA A 46 16.51 30.17 -1.79
CA ALA A 46 17.20 31.13 -2.62
C ALA A 46 16.40 31.63 -3.83
N HIS A 47 15.50 30.80 -4.37
CA HIS A 47 14.62 31.19 -5.49
C HIS A 47 13.52 32.14 -5.01
N LEU A 48 12.91 31.82 -3.88
CA LEU A 48 11.90 32.67 -3.25
C LEU A 48 12.45 34.01 -2.84
N LEU A 49 13.67 34.02 -2.26
CA LEU A 49 14.38 35.25 -1.85
C LEU A 49 14.66 36.18 -3.04
N ARG A 50 15.14 35.64 -4.16
CA ARG A 50 15.37 36.42 -5.38
C ARG A 50 14.06 37.03 -5.93
N ARG A 51 12.96 36.25 -5.95
CA ARG A 51 11.66 36.72 -6.46
C ARG A 51 11.01 37.78 -5.58
N SER A 52 11.18 37.67 -4.27
CA SER A 52 10.57 38.57 -3.30
C SER A 52 11.45 39.76 -2.89
N ALA A 53 12.73 39.77 -3.30
CA ALA A 53 13.76 40.69 -2.82
C ALA A 53 13.84 40.72 -1.27
N ALA A 54 13.65 39.57 -0.63
CA ALA A 54 13.70 39.40 0.81
C ALA A 54 15.08 38.94 1.27
N SER A 55 15.42 39.20 2.54
CA SER A 55 16.61 38.64 3.17
C SER A 55 16.34 37.22 3.71
N PRO A 56 17.38 36.38 3.86
CA PRO A 56 17.25 35.10 4.54
C PRO A 56 16.66 35.21 5.95
N GLN A 57 17.08 36.19 6.70
CA GLN A 57 16.60 36.45 8.06
C GLN A 57 15.09 36.72 8.10
N LEU A 58 14.55 37.44 7.12
CA LEU A 58 13.11 37.73 7.05
C LEU A 58 12.26 36.46 6.89
N LEU A 59 12.78 35.37 6.28
CA LEU A 59 12.05 34.11 6.18
C LEU A 59 11.82 33.48 7.56
N ASP A 60 12.86 33.44 8.39
CA ASP A 60 12.78 32.83 9.73
C ASP A 60 12.02 33.75 10.70
N ASP A 61 12.20 35.05 10.63
CA ASP A 61 11.45 36.00 11.44
C ASP A 61 9.95 35.98 11.13
N LEU A 62 9.57 35.92 9.84
CA LEU A 62 8.19 35.78 9.42
C LEU A 62 7.58 34.44 9.88
N ALA A 63 8.35 33.36 9.81
CA ALA A 63 7.91 32.05 10.29
C ALA A 63 7.69 32.07 11.81
N ALA A 64 8.60 32.66 12.57
CA ALA A 64 8.50 32.80 14.02
C ALA A 64 7.27 33.63 14.44
N GLU A 65 7.03 34.76 13.79
CA GLU A 65 5.85 35.60 14.04
C GLU A 65 4.54 34.86 13.66
N ALA A 66 4.57 34.02 12.62
CA ALA A 66 3.44 33.18 12.24
C ALA A 66 3.23 31.96 13.14
N GLY A 67 4.03 31.79 14.21
CA GLY A 67 3.90 30.73 15.20
C GLY A 67 4.60 29.42 14.82
N PHE A 68 5.59 29.47 13.92
CA PHE A 68 6.44 28.33 13.56
C PHE A 68 7.85 28.53 14.14
N ARG A 69 8.58 27.45 14.34
CA ARG A 69 9.94 27.52 14.88
C ARG A 69 10.91 28.24 13.92
N ASP A 70 10.83 27.94 12.63
CA ASP A 70 11.67 28.44 11.56
C ASP A 70 10.98 28.25 10.19
N PHE A 71 11.56 28.79 9.11
CA PHE A 71 11.01 28.62 7.77
C PHE A 71 11.10 27.17 7.25
N ALA A 72 12.02 26.37 7.78
CA ALA A 72 12.10 24.95 7.44
C ALA A 72 10.87 24.19 7.92
N GLU A 73 10.31 24.52 9.09
CA GLU A 73 9.05 23.97 9.57
C GLU A 73 7.86 24.37 8.67
N VAL A 74 7.80 25.61 8.23
CA VAL A 74 6.78 26.08 7.27
C VAL A 74 6.84 25.26 5.99
N ARG A 75 8.02 25.03 5.44
CA ARG A 75 8.25 24.19 4.26
C ARG A 75 7.85 22.74 4.49
N GLN A 76 8.19 22.19 5.64
CA GLN A 76 7.81 20.82 6.00
C GLN A 76 6.27 20.67 6.07
N ARG A 77 5.57 21.62 6.69
CA ARG A 77 4.11 21.63 6.74
C ARG A 77 3.49 21.79 5.34
N ALA A 78 4.07 22.63 4.49
CA ALA A 78 3.66 22.75 3.09
C ALA A 78 3.83 21.43 2.31
N ARG A 79 4.95 20.73 2.49
CA ARG A 79 5.19 19.40 1.90
C ARG A 79 4.15 18.39 2.34
N ILE A 80 3.87 18.29 3.65
CA ILE A 80 2.86 17.40 4.20
C ILE A 80 1.46 17.73 3.63
N MET A 81 1.14 19.02 3.52
CA MET A 81 -0.14 19.45 2.96
C MET A 81 -0.29 19.08 1.48
N VAL A 82 0.73 19.35 0.66
CA VAL A 82 0.74 19.01 -0.77
C VAL A 82 0.71 17.49 -0.95
N ASP A 83 1.47 16.75 -0.17
CA ASP A 83 1.46 15.31 -0.20
C ASP A 83 0.07 14.75 0.16
N ARG A 84 -0.60 15.31 1.17
CA ARG A 84 -1.99 14.97 1.50
C ARG A 84 -2.96 15.29 0.37
N GLN A 85 -2.83 16.43 -0.30
CA GLN A 85 -3.67 16.83 -1.44
C GLN A 85 -3.42 15.91 -2.66
N LEU A 86 -2.16 15.62 -2.98
CA LEU A 86 -1.79 14.71 -4.07
C LEU A 86 -2.18 13.25 -3.80
N ARG A 87 -2.45 12.90 -2.56
CA ARG A 87 -2.94 11.56 -2.18
C ARG A 87 -4.37 11.28 -2.60
N THR A 88 -5.17 12.28 -2.95
CA THR A 88 -6.54 12.04 -3.43
C THR A 88 -6.55 11.69 -4.92
N PRO A 89 -7.38 10.70 -5.35
CA PRO A 89 -7.50 10.36 -6.77
C PRO A 89 -7.88 11.55 -7.66
N GLY A 90 -8.77 12.42 -7.17
CA GLY A 90 -9.19 13.62 -7.89
C GLY A 90 -8.07 14.62 -8.12
N ALA A 91 -7.22 14.86 -7.12
CA ALA A 91 -6.06 15.75 -7.26
C ALA A 91 -5.02 15.18 -8.23
N ARG A 92 -4.77 13.86 -8.20
CA ARG A 92 -3.90 13.19 -9.17
C ARG A 92 -4.45 13.29 -10.59
N PHE A 93 -5.76 13.12 -10.75
CA PHE A 93 -6.44 13.28 -12.04
C PHE A 93 -6.23 14.67 -12.61
N SER A 94 -6.51 15.71 -11.83
CA SER A 94 -6.34 17.10 -12.24
C SER A 94 -4.89 17.43 -12.62
N ALA A 95 -3.91 16.98 -11.83
CA ALA A 95 -2.51 17.18 -12.12
C ALA A 95 -2.04 16.47 -13.40
N ARG A 96 -2.64 15.34 -13.75
CA ARG A 96 -2.32 14.59 -14.98
C ARG A 96 -2.99 15.17 -16.22
N LEU A 97 -4.26 15.60 -16.12
CA LEU A 97 -4.93 16.30 -17.20
C LEU A 97 -4.14 17.52 -17.66
N ALA A 98 -3.51 18.22 -16.73
CA ALA A 98 -2.65 19.36 -17.06
C ALA A 98 -1.40 18.99 -17.87
N ARG A 99 -0.91 17.74 -17.77
CA ARG A 99 0.31 17.29 -18.46
C ARG A 99 0.08 16.57 -19.78
N ARG A 100 -1.13 16.08 -20.09
CA ARG A 100 -1.53 15.34 -21.31
C ARG A 100 -0.38 14.54 -21.97
N PRO A 101 0.21 13.55 -21.30
CA PRO A 101 1.27 12.75 -21.92
C PRO A 101 0.71 11.92 -23.07
N ALA A 102 1.50 11.66 -24.11
CA ALA A 102 1.16 10.69 -25.15
C ALA A 102 0.92 9.30 -24.50
N SER A 103 -0.04 8.53 -25.03
CA SER A 103 -0.44 7.24 -24.44
C SER A 103 0.70 6.23 -24.36
N GLU A 104 1.55 6.15 -25.39
CA GLU A 104 2.70 5.25 -25.45
C GLU A 104 3.71 5.55 -24.33
N SER A 105 4.11 6.81 -24.16
CA SER A 105 5.02 7.20 -23.07
C SER A 105 4.42 7.01 -21.67
N LEU A 106 3.10 6.86 -21.55
CA LEU A 106 2.45 6.54 -20.28
C LEU A 106 2.62 5.06 -19.91
N VAL A 107 2.51 4.16 -20.89
CA VAL A 107 2.70 2.72 -20.68
C VAL A 107 4.14 2.44 -20.24
N ASP A 108 5.13 3.03 -20.91
CA ASP A 108 6.55 2.87 -20.56
C ASP A 108 6.81 3.31 -19.10
N ARG A 109 6.29 4.47 -18.71
CA ARG A 109 6.40 4.94 -17.33
C ARG A 109 5.69 4.05 -16.32
N ILE A 110 4.56 3.45 -16.69
CA ILE A 110 3.89 2.45 -15.85
C ILE A 110 4.81 1.24 -15.67
N ILE A 111 5.38 0.71 -16.75
CA ILE A 111 6.29 -0.44 -16.71
C ILE A 111 7.48 -0.15 -15.79
N GLU A 112 8.15 0.99 -15.98
CA GLU A 112 9.29 1.40 -15.16
C GLU A 112 8.91 1.52 -13.68
N ARG A 113 7.80 2.18 -13.40
CA ARG A 113 7.32 2.39 -12.02
C ARG A 113 6.97 1.08 -11.35
N GLU A 114 6.17 0.23 -12.01
CA GLU A 114 5.74 -1.05 -11.45
C GLU A 114 6.92 -2.00 -11.24
N THR A 115 7.84 -2.09 -12.18
CA THR A 115 9.08 -2.88 -12.05
C THR A 115 9.93 -2.39 -10.87
N SER A 116 10.09 -1.08 -10.74
CA SER A 116 10.84 -0.48 -9.63
C SER A 116 10.17 -0.77 -8.29
N ASN A 117 8.84 -0.60 -8.18
CA ASN A 117 8.10 -0.86 -6.95
C ASN A 117 8.25 -2.31 -6.48
N VAL A 118 8.08 -3.28 -7.39
CA VAL A 118 8.23 -4.71 -7.09
C VAL A 118 9.66 -5.03 -6.65
N ALA A 119 10.65 -4.61 -7.42
CA ALA A 119 12.06 -4.91 -7.15
C ALA A 119 12.52 -4.30 -5.81
N SER A 120 12.20 -3.04 -5.56
CA SER A 120 12.55 -2.32 -4.33
C SER A 120 11.88 -2.98 -3.11
N THR A 121 10.57 -3.24 -3.18
CA THR A 121 9.81 -3.86 -2.10
C THR A 121 10.33 -5.23 -1.73
N LEU A 122 10.44 -6.15 -2.69
CA LEU A 122 10.85 -7.52 -2.40
C LEU A 122 12.29 -7.60 -1.90
N ARG A 123 13.22 -6.81 -2.46
CA ARG A 123 14.60 -6.73 -1.98
C ARG A 123 14.68 -6.21 -0.55
N SER A 124 13.94 -5.15 -0.23
CA SER A 124 13.90 -4.59 1.13
C SER A 124 13.40 -5.61 2.14
N LEU A 125 12.26 -6.28 1.86
CA LEU A 125 11.66 -7.28 2.74
C LEU A 125 12.49 -8.57 2.86
N ALA A 126 13.24 -8.93 1.82
CA ALA A 126 14.16 -10.05 1.87
C ALA A 126 15.40 -9.71 2.70
N ASN A 127 16.00 -8.54 2.49
CA ASN A 127 17.24 -8.12 3.15
C ASN A 127 17.06 -7.92 4.67
N ASN A 128 15.89 -7.44 5.11
CA ASN A 128 15.60 -7.25 6.53
C ASN A 128 14.97 -8.50 7.20
N GLY A 129 14.77 -9.58 6.45
CA GLY A 129 14.25 -10.86 6.94
C GLY A 129 12.76 -10.86 7.30
N SER A 130 12.04 -9.74 7.14
CA SER A 130 10.65 -9.61 7.58
C SER A 130 9.70 -10.54 6.82
N LEU A 131 9.96 -10.79 5.53
CA LEU A 131 9.14 -11.69 4.72
C LEU A 131 9.28 -13.16 5.18
N ALA A 132 10.49 -13.59 5.54
CA ALA A 132 10.74 -14.93 6.06
C ALA A 132 10.07 -15.12 7.43
N LEU A 133 10.21 -14.12 8.31
CA LEU A 133 9.58 -14.13 9.64
C LEU A 133 8.05 -14.15 9.52
N ALA A 134 7.46 -13.38 8.62
CA ALA A 134 6.02 -13.40 8.37
C ALA A 134 5.52 -14.79 7.95
N ALA A 135 6.28 -15.47 7.07
CA ALA A 135 5.95 -16.83 6.64
C ALA A 135 6.03 -17.83 7.81
N GLU A 136 7.01 -17.70 8.69
CA GLU A 136 7.13 -18.52 9.90
C GLU A 136 5.95 -18.29 10.87
N MET A 137 5.57 -17.05 11.10
CA MET A 137 4.41 -16.70 11.92
C MET A 137 3.13 -17.31 11.36
N LEU A 138 2.93 -17.26 10.05
CA LEU A 138 1.76 -17.86 9.38
C LEU A 138 1.72 -19.39 9.56
N VAL A 139 2.85 -20.07 9.43
CA VAL A 139 2.92 -21.51 9.58
C VAL A 139 2.73 -21.94 11.04
N ALA A 140 3.31 -21.20 11.98
CA ALA A 140 3.23 -21.48 13.41
C ALA A 140 1.84 -21.20 14.01
N GLY A 141 1.09 -20.24 13.46
CA GLY A 141 -0.21 -19.84 13.98
C GLY A 141 -1.22 -21.01 14.00
N ARG A 142 -2.03 -21.13 15.06
CA ARG A 142 -3.12 -22.11 15.16
C ARG A 142 -4.24 -21.81 14.16
N ARG A 143 -4.70 -20.56 14.12
CA ARG A 143 -5.66 -20.01 13.15
C ARG A 143 -5.05 -18.79 12.49
N ARG A 144 -5.44 -18.51 11.25
CA ARG A 144 -4.97 -17.37 10.45
C ARG A 144 -6.15 -16.49 10.10
N TYR A 145 -6.11 -15.25 10.54
CA TYR A 145 -7.14 -14.26 10.22
C TYR A 145 -6.59 -13.26 9.22
N ILE A 146 -7.29 -13.06 8.12
CA ILE A 146 -6.88 -12.16 7.06
C ILE A 146 -7.87 -11.00 7.00
N VAL A 147 -7.38 -9.78 7.18
CA VAL A 147 -8.20 -8.59 7.39
C VAL A 147 -7.85 -7.50 6.39
N GLY A 148 -8.84 -7.07 5.62
CA GLY A 148 -8.70 -5.94 4.72
C GLY A 148 -10.06 -5.35 4.40
N GLU A 149 -10.14 -4.02 4.30
CA GLU A 149 -11.36 -3.31 3.94
C GLU A 149 -11.22 -2.57 2.62
N ARG A 150 -12.35 -2.34 1.94
CA ARG A 150 -12.42 -1.60 0.68
C ARG A 150 -11.50 -2.24 -0.37
N LYS A 151 -10.58 -1.46 -1.00
CA LYS A 151 -9.61 -2.01 -1.96
C LYS A 151 -8.70 -3.07 -1.32
N SER A 152 -8.34 -2.92 -0.05
CA SER A 152 -7.50 -3.88 0.67
C SER A 152 -8.18 -5.23 0.90
N TYR A 153 -9.51 -5.31 0.79
CA TYR A 153 -10.24 -6.60 0.82
C TYR A 153 -9.81 -7.52 -0.33
N ALA A 154 -9.54 -6.96 -1.51
CA ALA A 154 -9.04 -7.76 -2.64
C ALA A 154 -7.71 -8.46 -2.32
N TYR A 155 -6.80 -7.77 -1.62
CA TYR A 155 -5.54 -8.35 -1.16
C TYR A 155 -5.77 -9.43 -0.08
N ALA A 156 -6.67 -9.15 0.87
CA ALA A 156 -7.02 -10.11 1.91
C ALA A 156 -7.62 -11.38 1.31
N HIS A 157 -8.52 -11.22 0.35
CA HIS A 157 -9.14 -12.36 -0.34
C HIS A 157 -8.12 -13.19 -1.14
N LEU A 158 -7.24 -12.53 -1.90
CA LEU A 158 -6.19 -13.19 -2.68
C LEU A 158 -5.27 -14.00 -1.76
N LEU A 159 -4.72 -13.39 -0.72
CA LEU A 159 -3.86 -14.09 0.23
C LEU A 159 -4.60 -15.22 0.94
N GLY A 160 -5.85 -14.98 1.34
CA GLY A 160 -6.68 -16.00 1.98
C GLY A 160 -6.90 -17.23 1.09
N ALA A 161 -7.21 -17.03 -0.20
CA ALA A 161 -7.37 -18.09 -1.17
C ALA A 161 -6.08 -18.90 -1.37
N ASP A 162 -4.93 -18.22 -1.50
CA ASP A 162 -3.64 -18.87 -1.64
C ASP A 162 -3.31 -19.72 -0.40
N LEU A 163 -3.42 -19.14 0.79
CA LEU A 163 -3.11 -19.83 2.05
C LEU A 163 -4.06 -21.01 2.33
N GLN A 164 -5.36 -20.89 2.03
CA GLN A 164 -6.34 -21.94 2.20
C GLN A 164 -6.01 -23.19 1.37
N SER A 165 -5.27 -23.04 0.29
CA SER A 165 -4.87 -24.17 -0.55
C SER A 165 -3.97 -25.17 0.19
N PHE A 166 -3.12 -24.72 1.10
CA PHE A 166 -2.11 -25.55 1.79
C PHE A 166 -2.06 -25.41 3.31
N LEU A 167 -2.70 -24.38 3.90
CA LEU A 167 -2.82 -24.23 5.36
C LEU A 167 -4.26 -24.44 5.82
N PRO A 168 -4.50 -25.11 6.97
CA PRO A 168 -5.81 -25.21 7.58
C PRO A 168 -6.17 -23.91 8.32
N ALA A 169 -7.44 -23.77 8.71
CA ALA A 169 -7.94 -22.73 9.60
C ALA A 169 -7.52 -21.30 9.17
N VAL A 170 -7.68 -20.97 7.90
CA VAL A 170 -7.54 -19.65 7.33
C VAL A 170 -8.91 -19.03 7.16
N THR A 171 -9.14 -17.85 7.75
CA THR A 171 -10.42 -17.13 7.69
C THR A 171 -10.18 -15.71 7.20
N VAL A 172 -10.83 -15.36 6.09
CA VAL A 172 -10.89 -13.97 5.62
C VAL A 172 -12.05 -13.27 6.31
N LEU A 173 -11.78 -12.15 6.97
CA LEU A 173 -12.82 -11.33 7.59
C LEU A 173 -13.44 -10.43 6.50
N ASP A 174 -14.59 -10.86 6.01
CA ASP A 174 -15.31 -10.22 4.90
C ASP A 174 -16.32 -9.15 5.35
N GLY A 175 -16.62 -9.12 6.66
CA GLY A 175 -17.61 -8.22 7.24
C GLY A 175 -19.06 -8.60 6.96
N LEU A 176 -19.31 -9.68 6.19
CA LEU A 176 -20.64 -10.19 5.84
C LEU A 176 -20.96 -11.43 6.70
N VAL A 177 -20.29 -12.53 6.45
CA VAL A 177 -20.41 -13.77 7.21
C VAL A 177 -19.38 -13.84 8.32
N ASN A 178 -18.12 -13.58 7.98
CA ASN A 178 -17.01 -13.56 8.92
C ASN A 178 -16.82 -12.14 9.47
N ARG A 179 -17.74 -11.69 10.32
CA ARG A 179 -17.62 -10.37 10.95
C ARG A 179 -16.57 -10.40 12.04
N PRO A 180 -15.74 -9.34 12.17
CA PRO A 180 -14.68 -9.31 13.16
C PRO A 180 -15.15 -9.63 14.57
N MET A 181 -16.32 -9.11 14.97
CA MET A 181 -16.86 -9.31 16.32
C MET A 181 -17.19 -10.78 16.61
N ASP A 182 -17.75 -11.49 15.62
CA ASP A 182 -18.17 -12.89 15.80
C ASP A 182 -17.00 -13.86 15.73
N VAL A 183 -15.97 -13.52 14.95
CA VAL A 183 -14.82 -14.40 14.70
C VAL A 183 -13.70 -14.20 15.73
N LEU A 184 -13.47 -12.95 16.17
CA LEU A 184 -12.35 -12.62 17.03
C LEU A 184 -12.63 -12.85 18.53
N VAL A 185 -13.86 -13.18 18.91
CA VAL A 185 -14.19 -13.53 20.30
C VAL A 185 -13.41 -14.75 20.79
N ASP A 186 -13.12 -15.70 19.89
CA ASP A 186 -12.34 -16.92 20.17
C ASP A 186 -10.84 -16.78 19.82
N ALA A 187 -10.41 -15.59 19.46
CA ALA A 187 -9.03 -15.32 19.08
C ALA A 187 -8.10 -15.36 20.28
N THR A 188 -6.92 -15.95 20.10
CA THR A 188 -5.92 -16.12 21.14
C THR A 188 -4.53 -15.72 20.66
N GLN A 189 -3.59 -15.56 21.58
CA GLN A 189 -2.17 -15.32 21.27
C GLN A 189 -1.48 -16.45 20.47
N ARG A 190 -2.13 -17.62 20.33
CA ARG A 190 -1.64 -18.74 19.51
C ARG A 190 -2.06 -18.63 18.04
N ASP A 191 -2.90 -17.68 17.74
CA ASP A 191 -3.38 -17.38 16.38
C ASP A 191 -2.53 -16.25 15.77
N VAL A 192 -2.65 -16.02 14.48
CA VAL A 192 -1.94 -14.94 13.78
C VAL A 192 -2.88 -14.21 12.84
N ALA A 193 -2.69 -12.90 12.69
CA ALA A 193 -3.45 -12.13 11.72
C ALA A 193 -2.54 -11.47 10.68
N VAL A 194 -3.05 -11.35 9.44
CA VAL A 194 -2.51 -10.44 8.43
C VAL A 194 -3.52 -9.34 8.19
N CYS A 195 -3.13 -8.12 8.45
CA CYS A 195 -3.98 -6.94 8.27
C CYS A 195 -3.43 -6.04 7.17
N PHE A 196 -4.32 -5.60 6.27
CA PHE A 196 -3.97 -4.70 5.17
C PHE A 196 -4.48 -3.30 5.43
N SER A 197 -3.60 -2.31 5.44
CA SER A 197 -3.99 -0.91 5.49
C SER A 197 -2.92 -0.04 4.84
N VAL A 198 -3.24 0.51 3.69
CA VAL A 198 -2.39 1.45 2.96
C VAL A 198 -2.96 2.85 3.04
N ARG A 199 -2.22 3.85 2.56
CA ARG A 199 -2.57 5.28 2.67
C ARG A 199 -4.05 5.56 2.43
N ARG A 200 -4.58 6.53 3.20
CA ARG A 200 -5.96 6.74 3.58
C ARG A 200 -6.49 5.62 4.46
N TYR A 201 -5.60 5.11 5.32
CA TYR A 201 -5.78 3.99 6.25
C TYR A 201 -7.23 3.84 6.70
N SER A 202 -7.85 2.70 6.41
CA SER A 202 -9.24 2.42 6.74
C SER A 202 -9.43 2.37 8.26
N ARG A 203 -10.49 3.02 8.74
CA ARG A 203 -10.82 3.01 10.17
C ARG A 203 -11.07 1.60 10.70
N GLY A 204 -11.74 0.76 9.92
CA GLY A 204 -12.05 -0.60 10.33
C GLY A 204 -10.81 -1.50 10.36
N SER A 205 -9.92 -1.44 9.34
CA SER A 205 -8.65 -2.19 9.38
C SER A 205 -7.78 -1.77 10.58
N VAL A 206 -7.71 -0.47 10.88
CA VAL A 206 -6.99 0.06 12.05
C VAL A 206 -7.64 -0.41 13.35
N ALA A 207 -8.97 -0.38 13.45
CA ALA A 207 -9.70 -0.84 14.63
C ALA A 207 -9.53 -2.35 14.85
N ALA A 208 -9.59 -3.15 13.77
CA ALA A 208 -9.34 -4.58 13.82
C ALA A 208 -7.93 -4.90 14.31
N ALA A 209 -6.90 -4.27 13.76
CA ALA A 209 -5.51 -4.45 14.21
C ALA A 209 -5.33 -4.11 15.70
N LYS A 210 -5.96 -3.03 16.16
CA LYS A 210 -5.96 -2.66 17.60
C LYS A 210 -6.64 -3.72 18.47
N ALA A 211 -7.78 -4.27 18.04
CA ALA A 211 -8.52 -5.29 18.76
C ALA A 211 -7.70 -6.59 18.87
N LEU A 212 -7.12 -7.04 17.75
CA LEU A 212 -6.27 -8.22 17.67
C LEU A 212 -5.05 -8.10 18.60
N ARG A 213 -4.37 -6.96 18.56
CA ARG A 213 -3.21 -6.70 19.45
C ARG A 213 -3.60 -6.70 20.92
N ARG A 214 -4.77 -6.14 21.27
CA ARG A 214 -5.28 -6.19 22.67
C ARG A 214 -5.56 -7.61 23.12
N ALA A 215 -5.96 -8.50 22.23
CA ALA A 215 -6.13 -9.92 22.49
C ALA A 215 -4.79 -10.68 22.58
N GLY A 216 -3.65 -9.99 22.45
CA GLY A 216 -2.31 -10.58 22.49
C GLY A 216 -1.94 -11.36 21.23
N MET A 217 -2.71 -11.23 20.14
CA MET A 217 -2.46 -11.94 18.90
C MET A 217 -1.35 -11.25 18.10
N PRO A 218 -0.35 -11.98 17.58
CA PRO A 218 0.62 -11.46 16.63
C PRO A 218 -0.04 -10.95 15.35
N VAL A 219 0.29 -9.74 14.94
CA VAL A 219 -0.27 -9.09 13.73
C VAL A 219 0.82 -8.75 12.74
N ILE A 220 0.73 -9.33 11.55
CA ILE A 220 1.52 -8.95 10.39
C ILE A 220 0.75 -7.84 9.66
N GLY A 221 1.36 -6.69 9.44
CA GLY A 221 0.73 -5.56 8.76
C GLY A 221 1.29 -5.32 7.37
N VAL A 222 0.47 -5.36 6.33
CA VAL A 222 0.89 -4.94 4.99
C VAL A 222 0.48 -3.48 4.80
N THR A 223 1.47 -2.60 4.60
CA THR A 223 1.29 -1.14 4.54
C THR A 223 2.23 -0.50 3.51
N ASP A 224 2.08 0.79 3.30
CA ASP A 224 2.89 1.58 2.35
C ASP A 224 3.94 2.47 3.00
N ASP A 225 3.93 2.58 4.33
CA ASP A 225 4.85 3.48 5.05
C ASP A 225 5.15 2.91 6.44
N ALA A 226 6.44 2.76 6.75
CA ALA A 226 6.90 2.29 8.05
C ALA A 226 6.58 3.26 9.19
N SER A 227 6.41 4.55 8.89
CA SER A 227 6.03 5.60 9.85
C SER A 227 4.50 5.80 9.94
N SER A 228 3.72 4.96 9.28
CA SER A 228 2.26 5.08 9.29
C SER A 228 1.67 4.78 10.67
N PRO A 229 0.55 5.42 11.04
CA PRO A 229 -0.16 5.08 12.28
C PRO A 229 -0.60 3.62 12.34
N PHE A 230 -0.67 2.94 11.20
CA PHE A 230 -0.98 1.52 11.11
C PHE A 230 0.24 0.65 11.41
N ALA A 231 1.42 1.02 10.90
CA ALA A 231 2.66 0.28 11.15
C ALA A 231 3.01 0.20 12.65
N GLU A 232 2.71 1.25 13.42
CA GLU A 232 2.91 1.28 14.88
C GLU A 232 1.99 0.33 15.65
N LEU A 233 0.90 -0.13 15.02
CA LEU A 233 -0.09 -1.01 15.65
C LEU A 233 0.17 -2.50 15.42
N VAL A 234 1.07 -2.84 14.52
CA VAL A 234 1.35 -4.23 14.14
C VAL A 234 2.70 -4.67 14.67
N GLU A 235 2.87 -5.97 14.88
CA GLU A 235 4.13 -6.52 15.36
C GLU A 235 5.18 -6.58 14.26
N LEU A 236 4.77 -6.95 13.06
CA LEU A 236 5.64 -7.09 11.91
C LEU A 236 5.09 -6.32 10.70
N PRO A 237 5.56 -5.10 10.41
CA PRO A 237 5.17 -4.38 9.22
C PRO A 237 5.90 -4.90 7.97
N LEU A 238 5.13 -5.22 6.93
CA LEU A 238 5.62 -5.48 5.58
C LEU A 238 5.31 -4.23 4.74
N VAL A 239 6.32 -3.45 4.47
CA VAL A 239 6.17 -2.16 3.75
C VAL A 239 6.34 -2.38 2.27
N ALA A 240 5.34 -1.98 1.48
CA ALA A 240 5.32 -2.11 0.02
C ALA A 240 5.21 -0.75 -0.66
N GLU A 241 6.00 -0.54 -1.71
CA GLU A 241 5.92 0.65 -2.57
C GLU A 241 4.63 0.65 -3.39
N ILE A 242 3.80 1.67 -3.21
CA ILE A 242 2.52 1.82 -3.92
C ILE A 242 2.48 3.02 -4.86
N GLY A 243 3.65 3.60 -5.16
CA GLY A 243 3.78 4.68 -6.13
C GLY A 243 3.19 4.28 -7.48
N SER A 244 2.43 5.17 -8.11
CA SER A 244 1.71 4.84 -9.35
C SER A 244 1.71 5.98 -10.34
N GLU A 245 1.81 5.61 -11.59
CA GLU A 245 1.50 6.48 -12.72
C GLU A 245 -0.02 6.59 -12.97
N SER A 246 -0.84 5.82 -12.29
CA SER A 246 -2.31 5.83 -12.35
C SER A 246 -2.95 6.81 -11.36
N LEU A 247 -4.26 7.00 -11.48
CA LEU A 247 -5.09 7.79 -10.55
C LEU A 247 -5.18 7.14 -9.17
N VAL A 248 -4.97 5.83 -9.11
CA VAL A 248 -5.03 5.02 -7.88
C VAL A 248 -3.64 4.48 -7.55
N ASP A 249 -3.46 4.10 -6.29
CA ASP A 249 -2.20 3.49 -5.85
C ASP A 249 -1.99 2.13 -6.51
N SER A 250 -0.72 1.83 -6.83
CA SER A 250 -0.33 0.57 -7.47
C SER A 250 -0.65 -0.63 -6.56
N PRO A 251 -1.26 -1.69 -7.11
CA PRO A 251 -1.43 -2.95 -6.38
C PRO A 251 -0.25 -3.90 -6.55
N THR A 252 0.64 -3.68 -7.51
CA THR A 252 1.56 -4.68 -8.05
C THR A 252 2.58 -5.17 -7.02
N ALA A 253 3.21 -4.25 -6.30
CA ALA A 253 4.18 -4.65 -5.27
C ALA A 253 3.50 -5.37 -4.11
N ILE A 254 2.30 -4.96 -3.69
CA ILE A 254 1.54 -5.67 -2.65
C ILE A 254 1.23 -7.10 -3.10
N THR A 255 0.68 -7.28 -4.30
CA THR A 255 0.37 -8.63 -4.82
C THR A 255 1.62 -9.51 -4.95
N SER A 256 2.76 -8.92 -5.32
CA SER A 256 4.06 -9.63 -5.34
C SER A 256 4.51 -10.05 -3.94
N VAL A 257 4.30 -9.22 -2.92
CA VAL A 257 4.55 -9.58 -1.50
C VAL A 257 3.66 -10.74 -1.08
N LEU A 258 2.37 -10.73 -1.44
CA LEU A 258 1.45 -11.82 -1.10
C LEU A 258 1.88 -13.14 -1.73
N HIS A 259 2.23 -13.12 -3.01
CA HIS A 259 2.71 -14.30 -3.73
C HIS A 259 4.00 -14.86 -3.10
N ALA A 260 4.97 -14.00 -2.81
CA ALA A 260 6.20 -14.41 -2.15
C ALA A 260 5.96 -14.96 -0.73
N LEU A 261 5.09 -14.30 0.05
CA LEU A 261 4.72 -14.72 1.40
C LEU A 261 4.03 -16.10 1.39
N ALA A 262 3.05 -16.30 0.50
CA ALA A 262 2.35 -17.58 0.35
C ALA A 262 3.32 -18.69 -0.07
N THR A 263 4.21 -18.41 -1.03
CA THR A 263 5.24 -19.37 -1.48
C THR A 263 6.18 -19.76 -0.34
N LEU A 264 6.71 -18.79 0.40
CA LEU A 264 7.59 -19.04 1.53
C LEU A 264 6.90 -19.81 2.66
N ALA A 265 5.62 -19.54 2.92
CA ALA A 265 4.82 -20.27 3.88
C ALA A 265 4.56 -21.73 3.41
N ALA A 266 4.27 -21.93 2.13
CA ALA A 266 4.02 -23.27 1.56
C ALA A 266 5.26 -24.17 1.68
N VAL A 267 6.46 -23.63 1.38
CA VAL A 267 7.72 -24.38 1.51
C VAL A 267 8.00 -24.80 2.98
N ARG A 268 7.57 -24.00 3.95
CA ARG A 268 7.75 -24.24 5.39
C ARG A 268 6.68 -25.14 6.01
N ALA A 269 5.49 -25.22 5.40
CA ALA A 269 4.36 -25.97 5.94
C ALA A 269 4.50 -27.45 5.70
N ARG A 270 4.79 -28.22 6.74
CA ARG A 270 4.99 -29.70 6.65
C ARG A 270 3.82 -30.45 6.02
N SER A 271 2.60 -30.00 6.27
CA SER A 271 1.38 -30.62 5.74
C SER A 271 0.95 -30.09 4.36
N ALA A 272 1.67 -29.12 3.78
CA ALA A 272 1.25 -28.47 2.54
C ALA A 272 1.04 -29.48 1.39
N ARG A 273 2.01 -30.36 1.17
CA ARG A 273 1.95 -31.37 0.11
C ARG A 273 0.71 -32.27 0.24
N GLN A 274 0.50 -32.84 1.43
CA GLN A 274 -0.64 -33.74 1.67
C GLN A 274 -1.97 -33.02 1.44
N ARG A 275 -2.08 -31.76 1.92
CA ARG A 275 -3.29 -30.97 1.78
C ARG A 275 -3.56 -30.58 0.31
N LEU A 276 -2.51 -30.22 -0.45
CA LEU A 276 -2.62 -29.94 -1.88
C LEU A 276 -3.10 -31.15 -2.65
N THR A 277 -2.50 -32.34 -2.41
CA THR A 277 -2.93 -33.59 -3.04
C THR A 277 -4.40 -33.91 -2.75
N ALA A 278 -4.81 -33.87 -1.48
CA ALA A 278 -6.20 -34.13 -1.10
C ALA A 278 -7.18 -33.10 -1.72
N ARG A 279 -6.75 -31.84 -1.87
CA ARG A 279 -7.55 -30.80 -2.54
C ARG A 279 -7.71 -31.07 -4.04
N GLU A 280 -6.67 -31.55 -4.72
CA GLU A 280 -6.75 -31.94 -6.14
C GLU A 280 -7.66 -33.13 -6.37
N GLU A 281 -7.58 -34.12 -5.51
CA GLU A 281 -8.49 -35.28 -5.54
C GLU A 281 -9.97 -34.84 -5.37
N LEU A 282 -10.23 -34.03 -4.35
CA LEU A 282 -11.57 -33.51 -4.11
C LEU A 282 -12.06 -32.58 -5.25
N ALA A 283 -11.18 -31.78 -5.84
CA ALA A 283 -11.54 -30.94 -6.98
C ALA A 283 -11.92 -31.77 -8.21
N ARG A 284 -11.27 -32.90 -8.42
CA ARG A 284 -11.61 -33.85 -9.48
C ARG A 284 -12.95 -34.49 -9.21
N ASP A 285 -13.20 -35.00 -8.00
CA ASP A 285 -14.46 -35.63 -7.61
C ASP A 285 -15.66 -34.67 -7.73
N LEU A 286 -15.44 -33.37 -7.43
CA LEU A 286 -16.47 -32.34 -7.53
C LEU A 286 -16.60 -31.74 -8.95
N GLY A 287 -15.75 -32.14 -9.89
CA GLY A 287 -15.76 -31.59 -11.25
C GLY A 287 -15.50 -30.04 -11.26
N VAL A 288 -14.64 -29.54 -10.36
CA VAL A 288 -14.42 -28.12 -10.20
C VAL A 288 -13.77 -27.49 -11.44
N TYR A 289 -12.90 -28.26 -12.09
CA TYR A 289 -12.21 -27.81 -13.31
C TYR A 289 -12.78 -28.56 -14.52
N SER A 290 -13.00 -27.83 -15.61
CA SER A 290 -13.29 -28.49 -16.88
C SER A 290 -12.03 -29.26 -17.31
N GLU A 291 -12.07 -30.58 -17.25
CA GLU A 291 -11.09 -31.45 -17.91
C GLU A 291 -11.33 -31.35 -19.43
N GLY A 292 -11.11 -30.21 -19.98
CA GLY A 292 -11.13 -29.97 -21.40
C GLY A 292 -9.72 -30.02 -21.92
N THR A 293 -9.19 -31.18 -22.24
CA THR A 293 -8.20 -31.24 -23.30
C THR A 293 -8.87 -30.59 -24.51
N SER A 294 -8.48 -29.35 -24.86
CA SER A 294 -9.02 -28.69 -26.05
C SER A 294 -8.99 -29.70 -27.19
N PRO A 295 -10.07 -29.86 -27.99
CA PRO A 295 -10.04 -30.75 -29.14
C PRO A 295 -8.83 -30.57 -30.04
N ARG A 296 -8.30 -29.35 -30.04
CA ARG A 296 -7.05 -28.94 -30.72
C ARG A 296 -5.80 -29.47 -30.04
N ALA A 297 -5.77 -29.61 -28.72
CA ALA A 297 -4.63 -30.19 -27.98
C ALA A 297 -4.63 -31.72 -28.08
N LEU A 298 -5.80 -32.38 -28.08
CA LEU A 298 -5.96 -33.80 -28.37
C LEU A 298 -5.47 -34.12 -29.79
N ALA A 299 -5.88 -33.35 -30.80
CA ALA A 299 -5.44 -33.54 -32.18
C ALA A 299 -3.94 -33.36 -32.36
N LEU A 300 -3.32 -32.44 -31.60
CA LEU A 300 -1.85 -32.26 -31.61
C LEU A 300 -1.11 -33.42 -30.94
N LEU A 301 -1.65 -33.97 -29.86
CA LEU A 301 -1.07 -35.13 -29.17
C LEU A 301 -1.21 -36.41 -30.03
N GLU A 302 -2.37 -36.63 -30.69
CA GLU A 302 -2.58 -37.72 -31.61
C GLU A 302 -1.66 -37.65 -32.84
N THR A 303 -1.47 -36.46 -33.40
CA THR A 303 -0.53 -36.23 -34.51
C THR A 303 0.94 -36.47 -34.11
N ALA A 304 1.30 -36.08 -32.88
CA ALA A 304 2.65 -36.28 -32.35
C ALA A 304 2.91 -37.82 -32.08
N ALA A 305 1.90 -38.53 -31.56
CA ALA A 305 1.99 -39.95 -31.30
C ALA A 305 2.13 -40.74 -32.63
N GLN A 306 1.33 -40.42 -33.65
CA GLN A 306 1.41 -41.03 -34.99
C GLN A 306 2.77 -40.77 -35.68
N GLY A 307 3.32 -39.57 -35.50
CA GLY A 307 4.65 -39.22 -36.03
C GLY A 307 5.82 -39.95 -35.34
N ALA A 308 5.64 -40.33 -34.08
CA ALA A 308 6.61 -41.15 -33.34
C ALA A 308 6.59 -42.62 -33.75
N GLU A 309 5.41 -43.21 -33.99
CA GLU A 309 5.24 -44.60 -34.47
C GLU A 309 5.81 -44.79 -35.89
N GLN A 310 5.65 -43.81 -36.76
CA GLN A 310 6.22 -43.85 -38.12
C GLN A 310 7.75 -43.79 -38.16
N ARG A 311 8.38 -43.21 -37.13
CA ARG A 311 9.86 -43.17 -37.04
C ARG A 311 10.47 -44.43 -36.44
N THR A 312 9.70 -45.22 -35.66
CA THR A 312 10.17 -46.47 -35.05
C THR A 312 9.92 -47.71 -35.94
N GLY A 313 9.07 -47.58 -36.96
CA GLY A 313 8.78 -48.67 -37.91
C GLY A 313 9.63 -48.64 -39.20
N ALA A 314 10.57 -47.73 -39.32
CA ALA A 314 11.45 -47.56 -40.51
C ALA A 314 12.93 -47.96 -40.27
N THR A 315 13.19 -48.88 -39.31
CA THR A 315 14.50 -49.48 -39.07
C THR A 315 14.50 -50.97 -39.31
#